data_cbf80d041ff9b11b209ebcbf6465250e
#
_entry.id   cbf80d041ff9b11b209ebcbf6465250e
#
_cell.length_a   1.000
_cell.length_b   1.000
_cell.length_c   1.000
_cell.angle_alpha   90.00
_cell.angle_beta   90.00
_cell.angle_gamma   90.00
#
_symmetry.space_group_name_H-M   'P 1'
#
loop_
_entity.id
_entity.type
_entity.pdbx_description
1 polymer ?
#
loop_
_entity_poly.entity_id
_entity_poly.type
_entity_poly.pdbx_seq_one_letter_code
_entity_poly.pdbx_strand_id
1 'polypeptide(L)'
;MATLPEKIELQVVTPERHILSEDVDSLEMPGKDGYLGILPGHAPLITELGVGILTYHKGSETRYLSVMYGFAEVLPDRVIVLAEISERAEEIDVARATAALERAKSDTPKRSEERRVGKECA
;
A
#
# COMPACT_ATOMS: atom_id res chain seq x y z
N MET A 1 -33.71 -5.55 -4.14
CA MET A 1 -32.62 -5.73 -3.22
C MET A 1 -31.29 -5.47 -3.90
N ALA A 2 -30.42 -4.76 -3.23
CA ALA A 2 -29.13 -4.43 -3.83
C ALA A 2 -28.23 -5.66 -3.83
N THR A 3 -27.51 -5.83 -4.93
CA THR A 3 -26.53 -6.90 -5.04
C THR A 3 -25.18 -6.37 -4.63
N LEU A 4 -24.43 -7.16 -3.87
CA LEU A 4 -23.08 -6.74 -3.51
C LEU A 4 -22.21 -6.72 -4.76
N PRO A 5 -21.29 -5.77 -4.85
CA PRO A 5 -20.36 -5.73 -5.96
C PRO A 5 -19.49 -6.97 -5.96
N GLU A 6 -19.08 -7.40 -7.16
CA GLU A 6 -18.19 -8.55 -7.27
C GLU A 6 -16.74 -8.11 -7.41
N LYS A 7 -16.52 -6.86 -7.77
CA LYS A 7 -15.19 -6.33 -7.98
C LYS A 7 -15.06 -4.98 -7.32
N ILE A 8 -13.83 -4.56 -7.13
CA ILE A 8 -13.51 -3.24 -6.62
C ILE A 8 -12.75 -2.50 -7.70
N GLU A 9 -13.18 -1.29 -8.01
CA GLU A 9 -12.41 -0.45 -8.90
C GLU A 9 -11.31 0.21 -8.07
N LEU A 10 -10.07 -0.17 -8.31
CA LEU A 10 -8.94 0.36 -7.56
C LEU A 10 -8.28 1.45 -8.37
N GLN A 11 -8.19 2.64 -7.79
CA GLN A 11 -7.48 3.76 -8.41
C GLN A 11 -6.38 4.21 -7.46
N VAL A 12 -5.18 4.38 -7.99
CA VAL A 12 -4.06 4.87 -7.22
C VAL A 12 -3.50 6.10 -7.92
N VAL A 13 -3.46 7.20 -7.20
CA VAL A 13 -3.08 8.49 -7.76
C VAL A 13 -2.03 9.13 -6.86
N THR A 14 -1.01 9.72 -7.47
CA THR A 14 -0.06 10.56 -6.77
C THR A 14 -0.18 11.98 -7.31
N PRO A 15 0.42 12.97 -6.65
CA PRO A 15 0.36 14.34 -7.17
C PRO A 15 0.93 14.49 -8.57
N GLU A 16 1.80 13.58 -8.97
CA GLU A 16 2.48 13.70 -10.25
C GLU A 16 1.80 12.94 -11.36
N ARG A 17 1.08 11.87 -11.06
CA ARG A 17 0.46 11.08 -12.10
C ARG A 17 -0.55 10.09 -11.55
N HIS A 18 -1.34 9.61 -12.44
CA HIS A 18 -2.27 8.51 -12.17
C HIS A 18 -1.49 7.21 -12.36
N ILE A 19 -1.37 6.42 -11.30
CA ILE A 19 -0.55 5.22 -11.33
C ILE A 19 -1.32 4.02 -11.88
N LEU A 20 -2.58 3.86 -11.45
CA LEU A 20 -3.29 2.62 -11.69
C LEU A 20 -4.79 2.85 -11.68
N SER A 21 -5.50 2.11 -12.53
CA SER A 21 -6.95 2.04 -12.49
C SER A 21 -7.34 0.66 -13.01
N GLU A 22 -7.75 -0.24 -12.11
CA GLU A 22 -8.09 -1.60 -12.47
C GLU A 22 -9.22 -2.15 -11.61
N ASP A 23 -9.99 -3.06 -12.16
CA ASP A 23 -10.96 -3.81 -11.39
C ASP A 23 -10.25 -4.98 -10.73
N VAL A 24 -10.37 -5.10 -9.43
CA VAL A 24 -9.66 -6.13 -8.67
C VAL A 24 -10.64 -6.90 -7.81
N ASP A 25 -10.22 -8.08 -7.37
CA ASP A 25 -11.06 -8.94 -6.53
C ASP A 25 -10.93 -8.58 -5.07
N SER A 26 -9.74 -8.16 -4.66
CA SER A 26 -9.49 -7.77 -3.28
C SER A 26 -8.17 -7.03 -3.22
N LEU A 27 -7.91 -6.37 -2.10
CA LEU A 27 -6.64 -5.70 -1.90
C LEU A 27 -6.32 -5.58 -0.42
N GLU A 28 -5.04 -5.38 -0.14
CA GLU A 28 -4.54 -5.09 1.18
C GLU A 28 -3.68 -3.84 1.08
N MET A 29 -3.82 -2.94 2.04
CA MET A 29 -3.05 -1.71 1.98
C MET A 29 -2.50 -1.33 3.34
N PRO A 30 -1.38 -0.60 3.38
CA PRO A 30 -0.74 -0.26 4.64
C PRO A 30 -1.40 0.97 5.25
N GLY A 31 -2.32 0.73 6.17
CA GLY A 31 -2.88 1.82 6.96
C GLY A 31 -1.86 2.33 7.96
N LYS A 32 -2.13 3.49 8.52
CA LYS A 32 -1.22 4.08 9.50
C LYS A 32 -1.05 3.19 10.72
N ASP A 33 -2.13 2.53 11.13
CA ASP A 33 -2.10 1.70 12.33
C ASP A 33 -2.05 0.21 12.03
N GLY A 34 -1.79 -0.16 10.79
CA GLY A 34 -1.69 -1.56 10.41
C GLY A 34 -2.31 -1.81 9.06
N TYR A 35 -2.08 -2.98 8.50
CA TYR A 35 -2.61 -3.32 7.20
C TYR A 35 -4.11 -3.56 7.25
N LEU A 36 -4.78 -3.16 6.17
CA LEU A 36 -6.23 -3.32 6.03
C LEU A 36 -6.52 -4.20 4.84
N GLY A 37 -7.37 -5.20 5.02
CA GLY A 37 -7.84 -6.03 3.91
C GLY A 37 -9.19 -5.54 3.45
N ILE A 38 -9.36 -5.37 2.14
CA ILE A 38 -10.58 -4.83 1.55
C ILE A 38 -11.16 -5.84 0.58
N LEU A 39 -12.42 -6.16 0.79
CA LEU A 39 -13.18 -7.00 -0.11
C LEU A 39 -14.33 -6.21 -0.70
N PRO A 40 -14.89 -6.64 -1.84
CA PRO A 40 -16.06 -5.94 -2.39
C PRO A 40 -17.19 -5.87 -1.36
N GLY A 41 -17.87 -4.75 -1.32
CA GLY A 41 -18.92 -4.55 -0.36
C GLY A 41 -18.46 -4.00 0.98
N HIS A 42 -17.19 -3.64 1.10
CA HIS A 42 -16.66 -3.10 2.35
C HIS A 42 -17.40 -1.81 2.73
N ALA A 43 -17.63 -1.64 4.02
CA ALA A 43 -18.29 -0.43 4.51
C ALA A 43 -17.43 0.80 4.19
N PRO A 44 -18.05 1.93 3.91
CA PRO A 44 -17.28 3.14 3.60
C PRO A 44 -16.34 3.54 4.72
N LEU A 45 -15.14 3.96 4.33
CA LEU A 45 -14.08 4.28 5.28
C LEU A 45 -13.09 5.22 4.63
N ILE A 46 -12.60 6.19 5.38
CA ILE A 46 -11.46 7.00 4.96
C ILE A 46 -10.36 6.72 5.98
N THR A 47 -9.20 6.35 5.50
CA THR A 47 -8.10 6.01 6.38
C THR A 47 -6.81 6.66 5.91
N GLU A 48 -5.95 6.94 6.86
CA GLU A 48 -4.63 7.46 6.59
C GLU A 48 -3.70 6.29 6.29
N LEU A 49 -2.80 6.47 5.33
CA LEU A 49 -1.86 5.43 4.93
C LEU A 49 -0.50 5.67 5.52
N GLY A 50 0.21 4.59 5.84
CA GLY A 50 1.59 4.67 6.26
C GLY A 50 2.51 4.33 5.10
N VAL A 51 3.56 3.58 5.40
CA VAL A 51 4.55 3.16 4.41
C VAL A 51 4.48 1.65 4.31
N GLY A 52 4.37 1.13 3.09
CA GLY A 52 4.31 -0.30 2.91
C GLY A 52 3.95 -0.69 1.49
N ILE A 53 3.46 -1.90 1.35
CA ILE A 53 3.14 -2.47 0.06
C ILE A 53 1.64 -2.68 -0.03
N LEU A 54 1.04 -2.08 -1.06
CA LEU A 54 -0.34 -2.38 -1.39
C LEU A 54 -0.33 -3.59 -2.31
N THR A 55 -1.07 -4.62 -1.94
CA THR A 55 -1.17 -5.86 -2.71
C THR A 55 -2.59 -6.00 -3.20
N TYR A 56 -2.77 -6.27 -4.48
CA TYR A 56 -4.11 -6.52 -4.99
C TYR A 56 -4.15 -7.80 -5.80
N HIS A 57 -5.31 -8.41 -5.83
CA HIS A 57 -5.52 -9.69 -6.49
C HIS A 57 -6.51 -9.51 -7.62
N LYS A 58 -6.16 -10.03 -8.79
CA LYS A 58 -7.00 -9.93 -9.97
C LYS A 58 -6.98 -11.30 -10.65
N GLY A 59 -8.04 -12.05 -10.49
CA GLY A 59 -8.07 -13.42 -10.96
C GLY A 59 -7.03 -14.24 -10.24
N SER A 60 -6.16 -14.87 -10.98
CA SER A 60 -5.07 -15.65 -10.40
C SER A 60 -3.80 -14.84 -10.20
N GLU A 61 -3.84 -13.54 -10.55
CA GLU A 61 -2.66 -12.70 -10.47
C GLU A 61 -2.64 -11.92 -9.17
N THR A 62 -1.45 -11.74 -8.63
CA THR A 62 -1.21 -10.89 -7.47
C THR A 62 -0.23 -9.82 -7.89
N ARG A 63 -0.56 -8.57 -7.63
CA ARG A 63 0.26 -7.45 -8.03
C ARG A 63 0.56 -6.58 -6.81
N TYR A 64 1.65 -5.83 -6.90
CA TYR A 64 2.18 -5.08 -5.78
C TYR A 64 2.49 -3.64 -6.18
N LEU A 65 2.25 -2.73 -5.24
CA LEU A 65 2.60 -1.32 -5.38
C LEU A 65 3.23 -0.86 -4.08
N SER A 66 4.26 -0.04 -4.19
CA SER A 66 4.74 0.64 -2.99
C SER A 66 3.80 1.82 -2.71
N VAL A 67 3.59 2.13 -1.46
CA VAL A 67 2.76 3.27 -1.05
C VAL A 67 3.46 3.95 0.10
N MET A 68 3.57 5.27 0.03
CA MET A 68 4.15 6.05 1.11
C MET A 68 3.23 7.22 1.39
N TYR A 69 2.61 7.20 2.56
CA TYR A 69 1.79 8.28 3.09
C TYR A 69 0.62 8.66 2.18
N GLY A 70 -0.36 9.26 2.74
CA GLY A 70 -1.53 9.68 2.00
C GLY A 70 -2.79 9.15 2.65
N PHE A 71 -3.83 9.01 1.84
CA PHE A 71 -5.14 8.61 2.32
C PHE A 71 -5.77 7.65 1.34
N ALA A 72 -6.70 6.85 1.84
CA ALA A 72 -7.50 6.00 0.98
C ALA A 72 -8.97 6.19 1.34
N GLU A 73 -9.79 6.28 0.31
CA GLU A 73 -11.24 6.29 0.47
C GLU A 73 -11.75 4.94 0.01
N VAL A 74 -12.40 4.21 0.91
CA VAL A 74 -12.93 2.88 0.64
C VAL A 74 -14.42 2.98 0.51
N LEU A 75 -14.95 2.48 -0.59
CA LEU A 75 -16.38 2.41 -0.85
C LEU A 75 -16.71 0.96 -1.22
N PRO A 76 -17.98 0.58 -1.18
CA PRO A 76 -18.31 -0.84 -1.45
C PRO A 76 -17.86 -1.34 -2.82
N ASP A 77 -17.78 -0.46 -3.82
CA ASP A 77 -17.42 -0.85 -5.18
C ASP A 77 -16.13 -0.22 -5.66
N ARG A 78 -15.43 0.52 -4.82
CA ARG A 78 -14.24 1.21 -5.30
C ARG A 78 -13.34 1.63 -4.14
N VAL A 79 -12.06 1.73 -4.44
CA VAL A 79 -11.06 2.23 -3.49
C VAL A 79 -10.21 3.24 -4.24
N ILE A 80 -10.09 4.44 -3.69
CA ILE A 80 -9.26 5.48 -4.26
C ILE A 80 -8.12 5.73 -3.29
N VAL A 81 -6.89 5.52 -3.77
CA VAL A 81 -5.69 5.72 -2.98
C VAL A 81 -4.99 6.97 -3.46
N LEU A 82 -4.83 7.93 -2.56
CA LEU A 82 -4.11 9.17 -2.85
C LEU A 82 -2.82 9.14 -2.05
N ALA A 83 -1.77 8.69 -2.69
CA ALA A 83 -0.47 8.51 -2.04
C ALA A 83 0.48 9.62 -2.44
N GLU A 84 1.40 9.98 -1.55
CA GLU A 84 2.42 10.94 -1.90
C GLU A 84 3.40 10.34 -2.88
N ILE A 85 3.73 9.06 -2.67
CA ILE A 85 4.64 8.34 -3.55
C ILE A 85 4.09 6.94 -3.74
N SER A 86 4.11 6.47 -4.98
CA SER A 86 3.70 5.11 -5.28
C SER A 86 4.37 4.66 -6.56
N GLU A 87 4.80 3.39 -6.59
CA GLU A 87 5.41 2.80 -7.77
C GLU A 87 4.93 1.36 -7.89
N ARG A 88 4.66 0.93 -9.12
CA ARG A 88 4.36 -0.47 -9.35
C ARG A 88 5.63 -1.30 -9.22
N ALA A 89 5.47 -2.55 -8.83
CA ALA A 89 6.62 -3.45 -8.72
C ALA A 89 7.41 -3.49 -10.03
N GLU A 90 6.70 -3.45 -11.16
CA GLU A 90 7.36 -3.51 -12.46
C GLU A 90 8.19 -2.27 -12.76
N GLU A 91 7.91 -1.18 -12.07
CA GLU A 91 8.59 0.09 -12.30
C GLU A 91 9.71 0.35 -11.32
N ILE A 92 9.86 -0.48 -10.31
CA ILE A 92 10.87 -0.24 -9.28
C ILE A 92 12.25 -0.50 -9.86
N ASP A 93 13.11 0.50 -9.74
CA ASP A 93 14.50 0.38 -10.17
C ASP A 93 15.25 -0.37 -9.08
N VAL A 94 15.69 -1.58 -9.40
CA VAL A 94 16.36 -2.43 -8.43
C VAL A 94 17.63 -1.78 -7.90
N ALA A 95 18.39 -1.14 -8.78
CA ALA A 95 19.64 -0.48 -8.36
C ALA A 95 19.33 0.66 -7.39
N ARG A 96 18.31 1.47 -7.70
CA ARG A 96 17.92 2.57 -6.84
C ARG A 96 17.40 2.05 -5.52
N ALA A 97 16.60 0.99 -5.55
CA ALA A 97 16.05 0.41 -4.35
C ALA A 97 17.15 -0.17 -3.47
N THR A 98 18.13 -0.83 -4.09
CA THR A 98 19.25 -1.39 -3.35
C THR A 98 20.07 -0.28 -2.71
N ALA A 99 20.34 0.79 -3.45
CA ALA A 99 21.08 1.93 -2.91
C ALA A 99 20.34 2.56 -1.74
N ALA A 100 19.03 2.69 -1.84
CA ALA A 100 18.23 3.25 -0.76
C ALA A 100 18.28 2.36 0.47
N LEU A 101 18.23 1.04 0.27
CA LEU A 101 18.30 0.11 1.37
C LEU A 101 19.67 0.16 2.05
N GLU A 102 20.73 0.26 1.27
CA GLU A 102 22.06 0.35 1.84
C GLU A 102 22.21 1.64 2.64
N ARG A 103 21.69 2.75 2.14
CA ARG A 103 21.74 3.99 2.90
C ARG A 103 20.95 3.85 4.20
N ALA A 104 19.80 3.22 4.17
CA ALA A 104 19.00 3.04 5.37
C ALA A 104 19.75 2.19 6.39
N LYS A 105 20.44 1.16 5.92
CA LYS A 105 21.21 0.33 6.83
C LYS A 105 22.37 1.10 7.42
N SER A 106 23.02 1.93 6.64
CA SER A 106 24.14 2.74 7.13
C SER A 106 23.69 3.77 8.13
N ASP A 107 22.53 4.40 7.84
CA ASP A 107 22.05 5.49 8.66
C ASP A 107 21.30 5.00 9.88
N THR A 108 20.83 3.76 9.89
CA THR A 108 20.08 3.26 11.01
C THR A 108 20.99 3.16 12.20
N PRO A 109 20.71 3.86 13.26
CA PRO A 109 21.58 3.79 14.41
C PRO A 109 21.57 2.41 14.99
N LYS A 110 22.66 2.06 15.57
CA LYS A 110 22.77 0.78 16.19
C LYS A 110 21.84 0.68 17.35
N ARG A 111 21.24 1.77 17.74
CA ARG A 111 20.28 1.74 18.80
C ARG A 111 19.13 0.82 18.49
N SER A 112 18.86 0.62 17.28
CA SER A 112 17.81 -0.26 16.99
C SER A 112 18.14 -1.61 17.35
N GLU A 113 19.34 -1.81 17.51
CA GLU A 113 19.70 -3.02 17.91
C GLU A 113 19.78 -3.00 19.27
N GLU A 114 19.81 -1.92 19.67
CA GLU A 114 19.69 -1.93 20.80
C GLU A 114 18.51 -1.69 21.18
N ARG A 115 17.92 -1.54 20.77
CA ARG A 115 16.70 -1.61 20.92
C ARG A 115 16.05 -2.45 20.59
N ARG A 116 16.49 -2.63 20.45
CA ARG A 116 15.91 -3.45 20.19
C ARG A 116 15.70 -3.98 20.53
N VAL A 117 16.18 -3.55 20.82
CA VAL A 117 15.84 -4.05 21.09
C VAL A 117 15.34 -4.10 21.39
N GLY A 118 15.34 -3.71 21.75
CA GLY A 118 14.68 -3.99 21.96
C GLY A 118 14.28 -4.01 21.99
N LYS A 119 14.33 -3.82 21.88
CA LYS A 119 13.84 -4.15 21.62
C LYS A 119 13.44 -4.39 21.33
N GLU A 120 13.68 -4.05 21.25
CA GLU A 120 13.25 -4.44 20.79
C GLU A 120 12.82 -4.49 20.67
N CYS A 121 13.12 -4.05 20.96
CA CYS A 121 12.63 -4.38 20.67
C CYS A 121 12.49 -4.41 20.61
N ALA A 122 12.75 -4.02 20.80
CA ALA A 122 12.48 -4.35 20.61
C ALA A 122 12.42 -4.53 20.57
#